data_158575532c14647d9f0126f71fa34dbe
#
_entry.id   158575532c14647d9f0126f71fa34dbe
#
_cell.length_a   1.000
_cell.length_b   1.000
_cell.length_c   1.000
_cell.angle_alpha   90.00
_cell.angle_beta   90.00
_cell.angle_gamma   90.00
#
_symmetry.space_group_name_H-M   'P 1'
#
loop_
_entity.id
_entity.type
_entity.pdbx_description
1 polymer ?
#
loop_
_entity_poly.entity_id
_entity_poly.type
_entity_poly.pdbx_seq_one_letter_code
_entity_poly.pdbx_strand_id
1 'polypeptide(L)'
;MGDAYETIRLSAAVVTRNRPDSLQRCLASLRGQSVQPFEVVISDDSDWQIAPEIRELARRWGCRYSPGPRRGLYANRNRVALACRGTHIRTVDDDHTFPAGHFAQCGEALRSDPFSIWTTGEISFIDGKHYAVAPTANQLHPSGLGSRVTDLDNNWSIADGSTIYPGHVFASGFRMIEDYPFGSSYLEFGALLYYRGYRSRCLPGALVEHHATIETIRRSRDKAVAASHLFASLSYNLFFQPNWIRAWRHALACLGNAHLSLFSEVPGIMTKARARWRLRLSTSP
;
A
#
# COMPACT_ATOMS: atom_id res chain seq x y z
N MET A 1 22.46 -29.37 -7.52
CA MET A 1 21.36 -28.49 -7.17
C MET A 1 21.65 -27.21 -7.89
N GLY A 2 21.05 -27.01 -9.07
CA GLY A 2 21.33 -25.86 -9.93
C GLY A 2 20.68 -24.61 -9.38
N ASP A 3 21.45 -23.51 -9.38
CA ASP A 3 21.04 -22.18 -8.96
C ASP A 3 19.91 -21.62 -9.83
N ALA A 4 18.68 -21.93 -9.47
CA ALA A 4 17.52 -21.21 -9.97
C ALA A 4 17.31 -19.94 -9.11
N TYR A 5 18.29 -19.04 -9.06
CA TYR A 5 17.99 -17.65 -8.67
C TYR A 5 17.14 -17.07 -9.81
N GLU A 6 15.85 -17.13 -9.61
CA GLU A 6 14.92 -16.48 -10.54
C GLU A 6 15.35 -15.01 -10.72
N THR A 7 15.60 -14.61 -11.95
CA THR A 7 16.05 -13.24 -12.24
C THR A 7 15.05 -12.23 -11.67
N ILE A 8 15.49 -11.38 -10.74
CA ILE A 8 14.63 -10.38 -10.11
C ILE A 8 14.09 -9.43 -11.18
N ARG A 9 12.78 -9.37 -11.31
CA ARG A 9 12.06 -8.49 -12.22
C ARG A 9 11.09 -7.65 -11.41
N LEU A 10 11.41 -6.38 -11.18
CA LEU A 10 10.60 -5.46 -10.39
C LEU A 10 9.59 -4.73 -11.29
N SER A 11 8.30 -5.00 -11.11
CA SER A 11 7.22 -4.24 -11.74
C SER A 11 6.87 -3.00 -10.92
N ALA A 12 6.75 -1.84 -11.57
CA ALA A 12 6.16 -0.64 -10.96
C ALA A 12 4.65 -0.64 -11.21
N ALA A 13 3.88 -0.80 -10.14
CA ALA A 13 2.43 -0.91 -10.14
C ALA A 13 1.81 0.44 -9.75
N VAL A 14 1.46 1.27 -10.74
CA VAL A 14 0.98 2.64 -10.56
C VAL A 14 -0.54 2.67 -10.52
N VAL A 15 -1.10 3.33 -9.51
CA VAL A 15 -2.54 3.65 -9.44
C VAL A 15 -2.77 5.13 -9.67
N THR A 16 -3.83 5.48 -10.39
CA THR A 16 -4.20 6.87 -10.66
C THR A 16 -5.71 7.05 -10.70
N ARG A 17 -6.17 8.28 -10.43
CA ARG A 17 -7.55 8.70 -10.63
C ARG A 17 -7.62 10.22 -10.84
N ASN A 18 -8.04 10.65 -12.04
CA ASN A 18 -8.33 12.06 -12.40
C ASN A 18 -7.14 13.01 -12.17
N ARG A 19 -5.89 12.55 -12.28
CA ARG A 19 -4.68 13.34 -11.99
C ARG A 19 -3.59 13.18 -13.08
N PRO A 20 -3.85 13.57 -14.35
CA PRO A 20 -2.90 13.37 -15.45
C PRO A 20 -1.55 14.07 -15.22
N ASP A 21 -1.53 15.29 -14.69
CA ASP A 21 -0.30 16.05 -14.43
C ASP A 21 0.55 15.38 -13.34
N SER A 22 -0.09 14.86 -12.30
CA SER A 22 0.58 14.12 -11.24
C SER A 22 1.20 12.84 -11.77
N LEU A 23 0.43 12.06 -12.52
CA LEU A 23 0.90 10.86 -13.19
C LEU A 23 2.08 11.17 -14.13
N GLN A 24 2.01 12.25 -14.90
CA GLN A 24 3.11 12.65 -15.80
C GLN A 24 4.41 12.90 -15.03
N ARG A 25 4.37 13.59 -13.89
CA ARG A 25 5.56 13.81 -13.03
C ARG A 25 6.09 12.49 -12.48
N CYS A 26 5.21 11.62 -11.99
CA CYS A 26 5.58 10.30 -11.51
C CYS A 26 6.30 9.49 -12.59
N LEU A 27 5.73 9.40 -13.80
CA LEU A 27 6.31 8.65 -14.92
C LEU A 27 7.64 9.25 -15.38
N ALA A 28 7.78 10.57 -15.40
CA ALA A 28 9.05 11.24 -15.71
C ALA A 28 10.15 10.84 -14.72
N SER A 29 9.85 10.85 -13.41
CA SER A 29 10.80 10.46 -12.37
C SER A 29 11.15 8.97 -12.43
N LEU A 30 10.21 8.09 -12.79
CA LEU A 30 10.47 6.67 -13.03
C LEU A 30 11.41 6.46 -14.22
N ARG A 31 11.18 7.14 -15.33
CA ARG A 31 12.02 7.03 -16.53
C ARG A 31 13.38 7.71 -16.39
N GLY A 32 13.52 8.65 -15.46
CA GLY A 32 14.79 9.26 -15.08
C GLY A 32 15.72 8.37 -14.23
N GLN A 33 15.27 7.18 -13.79
CA GLN A 33 16.10 6.28 -13.00
C GLN A 33 17.17 5.59 -13.85
N SER A 34 18.39 5.44 -13.31
CA SER A 34 19.48 4.70 -13.97
C SER A 34 19.18 3.20 -14.08
N VAL A 35 18.46 2.64 -13.10
CA VAL A 35 17.93 1.28 -13.13
C VAL A 35 16.44 1.35 -13.38
N GLN A 36 15.99 0.82 -14.52
CA GLN A 36 14.60 0.85 -14.90
C GLN A 36 13.82 -0.32 -14.28
N PRO A 37 12.54 -0.14 -13.89
CA PRO A 37 11.69 -1.28 -13.58
C PRO A 37 11.53 -2.19 -14.80
N PHE A 38 11.30 -3.48 -14.57
CA PHE A 38 11.03 -4.46 -15.61
C PHE A 38 9.83 -4.06 -16.48
N GLU A 39 8.81 -3.51 -15.87
CA GLU A 39 7.64 -2.92 -16.52
C GLU A 39 7.03 -1.84 -15.64
N VAL A 40 6.28 -0.94 -16.25
CA VAL A 40 5.38 -0.01 -15.56
C VAL A 40 3.95 -0.33 -15.97
N VAL A 41 3.10 -0.65 -15.01
CA VAL A 41 1.69 -0.95 -15.22
C VAL A 41 0.86 0.12 -14.54
N ILE A 42 -0.06 0.74 -15.27
CA ILE A 42 -0.96 1.78 -14.76
C ILE A 42 -2.36 1.19 -14.67
N SER A 43 -2.97 1.27 -13.48
CA SER A 43 -4.40 1.00 -13.30
C SER A 43 -5.14 2.31 -13.00
N ASP A 44 -6.11 2.63 -13.84
CA ASP A 44 -6.77 3.94 -13.93
C ASP A 44 -8.22 3.88 -13.50
N ASP A 45 -8.52 4.47 -12.34
CA ASP A 45 -9.88 4.63 -11.81
C ASP A 45 -10.55 5.96 -12.23
N SER A 46 -9.97 6.67 -13.21
CA SER A 46 -10.47 7.98 -13.67
C SER A 46 -11.87 7.91 -14.26
N ASP A 47 -12.54 9.03 -14.21
CA ASP A 47 -13.82 9.27 -14.86
C ASP A 47 -13.64 9.19 -16.39
N TRP A 48 -14.72 8.93 -17.10
CA TRP A 48 -14.68 8.67 -18.55
C TRP A 48 -14.11 9.84 -19.38
N GLN A 49 -14.25 11.07 -18.88
CA GLN A 49 -13.72 12.27 -19.53
C GLN A 49 -12.19 12.36 -19.46
N ILE A 50 -11.58 11.87 -18.38
CA ILE A 50 -10.13 11.95 -18.11
C ILE A 50 -9.38 10.67 -18.54
N ALA A 51 -10.02 9.53 -18.50
CA ALA A 51 -9.39 8.24 -18.82
C ALA A 51 -8.69 8.19 -20.21
N PRO A 52 -9.18 8.85 -21.29
CA PRO A 52 -8.46 8.91 -22.55
C PRO A 52 -7.09 9.59 -22.45
N GLU A 53 -6.97 10.66 -21.67
CA GLU A 53 -5.71 11.36 -21.43
C GLU A 53 -4.72 10.49 -20.65
N ILE A 54 -5.17 9.80 -19.59
CA ILE A 54 -4.34 8.84 -18.85
C ILE A 54 -3.84 7.71 -19.74
N ARG A 55 -4.70 7.18 -20.61
CA ARG A 55 -4.31 6.13 -21.58
C ARG A 55 -3.26 6.64 -22.56
N GLU A 56 -3.39 7.87 -23.06
CA GLU A 56 -2.41 8.46 -23.95
C GLU A 56 -1.07 8.73 -23.24
N LEU A 57 -1.10 9.18 -21.98
CA LEU A 57 0.11 9.26 -21.15
C LEU A 57 0.78 7.90 -21.04
N ALA A 58 0.05 6.86 -20.69
CA ALA A 58 0.59 5.50 -20.59
C ALA A 58 1.28 5.07 -21.89
N ARG A 59 0.63 5.32 -23.04
CA ARG A 59 1.20 5.01 -24.37
C ARG A 59 2.50 5.78 -24.65
N ARG A 60 2.52 7.09 -24.40
CA ARG A 60 3.70 7.95 -24.63
C ARG A 60 4.90 7.52 -23.76
N TRP A 61 4.65 7.08 -22.54
CA TRP A 61 5.70 6.65 -21.61
C TRP A 61 6.03 5.15 -21.71
N GLY A 62 5.48 4.43 -22.68
CA GLY A 62 5.73 2.99 -22.86
C GLY A 62 5.27 2.15 -21.67
N CYS A 63 4.14 2.53 -21.04
CA CYS A 63 3.55 1.82 -19.91
C CYS A 63 2.39 0.93 -20.38
N ARG A 64 2.16 -0.15 -19.64
CA ARG A 64 0.95 -0.95 -19.83
C ARG A 64 -0.22 -0.28 -19.11
N TYR A 65 -1.31 -0.05 -19.83
CA TYR A 65 -2.52 0.53 -19.30
C TYR A 65 -3.58 -0.55 -19.03
N SER A 66 -4.26 -0.44 -17.88
CA SER A 66 -5.43 -1.24 -17.51
C SER A 66 -6.50 -0.32 -16.94
N PRO A 67 -7.76 -0.41 -17.37
CA PRO A 67 -8.84 0.27 -16.67
C PRO A 67 -8.97 -0.33 -15.26
N GLY A 68 -9.11 0.54 -14.27
CA GLY A 68 -9.28 0.17 -12.88
C GLY A 68 -10.73 -0.23 -12.55
N PRO A 69 -10.96 -0.78 -11.36
CA PRO A 69 -12.27 -1.30 -10.95
C PRO A 69 -13.28 -0.22 -10.52
N ARG A 70 -12.83 1.02 -10.28
CA ARG A 70 -13.65 2.15 -9.78
C ARG A 70 -14.35 1.86 -8.45
N ARG A 71 -13.65 1.12 -7.56
CA ARG A 71 -14.15 0.73 -6.25
C ARG A 71 -13.27 1.22 -5.09
N GLY A 72 -12.43 2.21 -5.36
CA GLY A 72 -11.53 2.82 -4.38
C GLY A 72 -10.08 2.35 -4.51
N LEU A 73 -9.20 3.01 -3.73
CA LEU A 73 -7.76 2.89 -3.84
C LEU A 73 -7.25 1.44 -3.72
N TYR A 74 -7.73 0.70 -2.73
CA TYR A 74 -7.23 -0.66 -2.46
C TYR A 74 -7.72 -1.68 -3.51
N ALA A 75 -8.92 -1.50 -4.05
CA ALA A 75 -9.39 -2.29 -5.19
C ALA A 75 -8.51 -2.02 -6.42
N ASN A 76 -8.13 -0.75 -6.65
CA ASN A 76 -7.25 -0.36 -7.75
C ASN A 76 -5.83 -0.93 -7.56
N ARG A 77 -5.27 -0.90 -6.33
CA ARG A 77 -3.98 -1.53 -6.00
C ARG A 77 -3.99 -3.05 -6.21
N ASN A 78 -5.05 -3.74 -5.76
CA ASN A 78 -5.21 -5.17 -6.01
C ASN A 78 -5.25 -5.45 -7.52
N ARG A 79 -5.98 -4.63 -8.28
CA ARG A 79 -6.09 -4.77 -9.75
C ARG A 79 -4.75 -4.64 -10.44
N VAL A 80 -3.97 -3.59 -10.13
CA VAL A 80 -2.67 -3.37 -10.77
C VAL A 80 -1.65 -4.42 -10.36
N ALA A 81 -1.64 -4.84 -9.09
CA ALA A 81 -0.74 -5.89 -8.63
C ALA A 81 -0.96 -7.21 -9.38
N LEU A 82 -2.21 -7.59 -9.61
CA LEU A 82 -2.57 -8.77 -10.39
C LEU A 82 -2.23 -8.66 -11.89
N ALA A 83 -2.14 -7.44 -12.41
CA ALA A 83 -1.76 -7.22 -13.79
C ALA A 83 -0.24 -7.26 -14.02
N CYS A 84 0.56 -7.15 -12.96
CA CYS A 84 2.02 -7.20 -13.04
C CYS A 84 2.55 -8.61 -13.39
N ARG A 85 3.68 -8.65 -14.10
CA ARG A 85 4.35 -9.88 -14.59
C ARG A 85 5.75 -10.08 -13.99
N GLY A 86 6.20 -9.14 -13.18
CA GLY A 86 7.49 -9.24 -12.48
C GLY A 86 7.44 -10.23 -11.33
N THR A 87 8.61 -10.65 -10.88
CA THR A 87 8.77 -11.48 -9.67
C THR A 87 8.47 -10.69 -8.39
N HIS A 88 8.61 -9.36 -8.47
CA HIS A 88 8.32 -8.41 -7.38
C HIS A 88 7.47 -7.26 -7.89
N ILE A 89 6.63 -6.72 -7.01
CA ILE A 89 5.67 -5.67 -7.31
C ILE A 89 5.90 -4.48 -6.39
N ARG A 90 6.32 -3.35 -6.95
CA ARG A 90 6.47 -2.06 -6.27
C ARG A 90 5.17 -1.28 -6.43
N THR A 91 4.43 -1.06 -5.35
CA THR A 91 3.26 -0.17 -5.38
C THR A 91 3.70 1.29 -5.54
N VAL A 92 2.98 2.06 -6.34
CA VAL A 92 3.29 3.45 -6.66
C VAL A 92 1.99 4.25 -6.73
N ASP A 93 1.97 5.41 -6.06
CA ASP A 93 0.93 6.43 -6.25
C ASP A 93 1.33 7.43 -7.31
N ASP A 94 0.37 7.97 -8.03
CA ASP A 94 0.60 8.93 -9.11
C ASP A 94 1.17 10.28 -8.63
N ASP A 95 1.13 10.57 -7.33
CA ASP A 95 1.72 11.75 -6.69
C ASP A 95 3.09 11.48 -6.02
N HIS A 96 3.70 10.34 -6.31
CA HIS A 96 5.07 10.04 -5.91
C HIS A 96 6.07 10.42 -7.01
N THR A 97 7.24 10.95 -6.61
CA THR A 97 8.43 11.06 -7.45
C THR A 97 9.61 10.36 -6.79
N PHE A 98 10.56 9.91 -7.60
CA PHE A 98 11.67 9.06 -7.15
C PHE A 98 13.00 9.79 -7.29
N PRO A 99 13.71 10.07 -6.19
CA PRO A 99 15.08 10.56 -6.22
C PRO A 99 16.00 9.64 -7.02
N ALA A 100 17.08 10.20 -7.58
CA ALA A 100 18.06 9.42 -8.34
C ALA A 100 18.59 8.23 -7.54
N GLY A 101 18.68 7.07 -8.16
CA GLY A 101 19.19 5.85 -7.53
C GLY A 101 18.17 5.06 -6.68
N HIS A 102 16.94 5.52 -6.55
CA HIS A 102 15.91 4.82 -5.76
C HIS A 102 15.73 3.36 -6.21
N PHE A 103 15.54 3.11 -7.51
CA PHE A 103 15.36 1.74 -8.02
C PHE A 103 16.63 0.89 -7.96
N ALA A 104 17.82 1.48 -8.01
CA ALA A 104 19.07 0.76 -7.78
C ALA A 104 19.11 0.20 -6.35
N GLN A 105 18.82 1.03 -5.35
CA GLN A 105 18.75 0.62 -3.93
C GLN A 105 17.69 -0.45 -3.70
N CYS A 106 16.51 -0.32 -4.31
CA CYS A 106 15.48 -1.36 -4.26
C CYS A 106 15.99 -2.69 -4.84
N GLY A 107 16.70 -2.64 -5.97
CA GLY A 107 17.29 -3.83 -6.59
C GLY A 107 18.35 -4.51 -5.71
N GLU A 108 19.18 -3.74 -5.00
CA GLU A 108 20.15 -4.28 -4.04
C GLU A 108 19.46 -4.96 -2.85
N ALA A 109 18.44 -4.34 -2.29
CA ALA A 109 17.64 -4.93 -1.21
C ALA A 109 17.01 -6.26 -1.65
N LEU A 110 16.41 -6.33 -2.83
CA LEU A 110 15.83 -7.54 -3.38
C LEU A 110 16.86 -8.65 -3.63
N ARG A 111 18.07 -8.31 -4.05
CA ARG A 111 19.16 -9.29 -4.19
C ARG A 111 19.62 -9.83 -2.84
N SER A 112 19.57 -9.01 -1.78
CA SER A 112 19.95 -9.45 -0.43
C SER A 112 18.91 -10.35 0.22
N ASP A 113 17.62 -10.08 -0.01
CA ASP A 113 16.50 -10.86 0.50
C ASP A 113 15.27 -10.72 -0.42
N PRO A 114 15.07 -11.67 -1.36
CA PRO A 114 13.95 -11.63 -2.29
C PRO A 114 12.62 -12.09 -1.68
N PHE A 115 12.62 -12.62 -0.46
CA PHE A 115 11.42 -13.20 0.16
C PHE A 115 10.71 -12.24 1.10
N SER A 116 11.42 -11.22 1.60
CA SER A 116 10.83 -10.19 2.46
C SER A 116 10.02 -9.17 1.67
N ILE A 117 9.04 -8.58 2.36
CA ILE A 117 8.39 -7.36 1.92
C ILE A 117 9.33 -6.20 2.24
N TRP A 118 9.62 -5.32 1.28
CA TRP A 118 10.46 -4.15 1.49
C TRP A 118 9.63 -2.87 1.49
N THR A 119 9.82 -2.02 2.50
CA THR A 119 9.16 -0.73 2.61
C THR A 119 10.17 0.40 2.57
N THR A 120 9.85 1.45 1.86
CA THR A 120 10.71 2.65 1.77
C THR A 120 10.11 3.77 2.59
N GLY A 121 10.96 4.69 3.04
CA GLY A 121 10.52 5.93 3.68
C GLY A 121 10.04 6.97 2.66
N GLU A 122 9.60 8.12 3.15
CA GLU A 122 9.11 9.21 2.30
C GLU A 122 9.57 10.59 2.77
N ILE A 123 9.65 11.51 1.83
CA ILE A 123 9.74 12.96 2.04
C ILE A 123 8.40 13.54 1.60
N SER A 124 7.60 14.02 2.53
CA SER A 124 6.28 14.54 2.24
C SER A 124 6.32 16.03 1.90
N PHE A 125 5.62 16.41 0.84
CA PHE A 125 5.33 17.79 0.45
C PHE A 125 3.82 18.01 0.48
N ILE A 126 3.39 19.19 0.95
CA ILE A 126 1.98 19.61 0.91
C ILE A 126 1.92 20.90 0.12
N ASP A 127 1.16 20.88 -0.98
CA ASP A 127 1.05 22.01 -1.92
C ASP A 127 2.44 22.57 -2.31
N GLY A 128 3.39 21.68 -2.59
CA GLY A 128 4.75 21.99 -3.01
C GLY A 128 5.72 22.42 -1.89
N LYS A 129 5.25 22.52 -0.64
CA LYS A 129 6.11 22.87 0.50
C LYS A 129 6.52 21.62 1.26
N HIS A 130 7.82 21.52 1.59
CA HIS A 130 8.33 20.45 2.44
C HIS A 130 7.56 20.42 3.78
N TYR A 131 7.05 19.24 4.15
CA TYR A 131 6.25 19.04 5.35
C TYR A 131 6.96 18.16 6.38
N ALA A 132 7.42 16.99 5.98
CA ALA A 132 8.03 16.02 6.90
C ALA A 132 8.93 15.02 6.16
N VAL A 133 9.81 14.36 6.93
CA VAL A 133 10.54 13.17 6.49
C VAL A 133 10.18 12.01 7.41
N ALA A 134 9.69 10.94 6.82
CA ALA A 134 9.47 9.67 7.49
C ALA A 134 10.49 8.66 6.95
N PRO A 135 11.56 8.34 7.69
CA PRO A 135 12.63 7.47 7.17
C PRO A 135 12.18 6.02 6.99
N THR A 136 11.10 5.63 7.63
CA THR A 136 10.51 4.28 7.55
C THR A 136 9.01 4.35 7.40
N ALA A 137 8.42 3.33 6.78
CA ALA A 137 6.98 3.11 6.80
C ALA A 137 6.48 2.83 8.22
N ASN A 138 5.19 2.99 8.43
CA ASN A 138 4.52 2.65 9.69
C ASN A 138 4.05 1.19 9.70
N GLN A 139 3.96 0.62 10.90
CA GLN A 139 3.30 -0.65 11.15
C GLN A 139 1.98 -0.44 11.90
N LEU A 140 1.07 -1.43 11.83
CA LEU A 140 -0.20 -1.36 12.54
C LEU A 140 0.01 -1.32 14.05
N HIS A 141 -0.56 -0.31 14.69
CA HIS A 141 -0.68 -0.21 16.15
C HIS A 141 -2.05 -0.75 16.62
N PRO A 142 -2.17 -1.24 17.86
CA PRO A 142 -3.46 -1.71 18.41
C PRO A 142 -4.63 -0.72 18.32
N SER A 143 -4.34 0.59 18.26
CA SER A 143 -5.38 1.62 18.07
C SER A 143 -5.99 1.63 16.66
N GLY A 144 -5.46 0.87 15.71
CA GLY A 144 -5.85 0.93 14.30
C GLY A 144 -5.10 2.01 13.50
N LEU A 145 -4.21 2.77 14.13
CA LEU A 145 -3.36 3.78 13.49
C LEU A 145 -1.98 3.20 13.18
N GLY A 146 -1.17 3.99 12.48
CA GLY A 146 0.23 3.67 12.26
C GLY A 146 1.10 3.95 13.49
N SER A 147 2.12 3.15 13.69
CA SER A 147 3.21 3.39 14.65
C SER A 147 4.56 3.22 14.00
N ARG A 148 5.57 3.87 14.58
CA ARG A 148 6.95 3.72 14.11
C ARG A 148 7.42 2.27 14.26
N VAL A 149 8.25 1.86 13.33
CA VAL A 149 8.97 0.58 13.37
C VAL A 149 10.17 0.72 14.28
N THR A 150 10.40 -0.27 15.14
CA THR A 150 11.58 -0.33 16.04
C THR A 150 12.62 -1.32 15.55
N ASP A 151 12.19 -2.42 14.93
CA ASP A 151 13.06 -3.41 14.31
C ASP A 151 12.96 -3.25 12.78
N LEU A 152 14.02 -2.79 12.14
CA LEU A 152 14.04 -2.52 10.70
C LEU A 152 14.03 -3.80 9.85
N ASP A 153 14.44 -4.94 10.41
CA ASP A 153 14.63 -6.20 9.70
C ASP A 153 13.51 -7.21 9.94
N ASN A 154 12.68 -7.02 10.98
CA ASN A 154 11.59 -7.93 11.30
C ASN A 154 10.39 -7.17 11.86
N ASN A 155 9.50 -6.78 10.98
CA ASN A 155 8.32 -5.99 11.32
C ASN A 155 7.16 -6.29 10.37
N TRP A 156 6.05 -5.57 10.49
CA TRP A 156 4.87 -5.67 9.62
C TRP A 156 4.48 -4.33 8.99
N SER A 157 5.47 -3.45 8.79
CA SER A 157 5.22 -2.16 8.18
C SER A 157 4.78 -2.29 6.73
N ILE A 158 3.91 -1.40 6.32
CA ILE A 158 3.49 -1.20 4.94
C ILE A 158 3.50 0.30 4.69
N ALA A 159 4.11 0.73 3.61
CA ALA A 159 3.98 2.08 3.09
C ALA A 159 2.88 2.10 2.04
N ASP A 160 1.90 2.97 2.23
CA ASP A 160 0.84 3.14 1.24
C ASP A 160 1.44 3.74 -0.04
N GLY A 161 1.39 3.02 -1.16
CA GLY A 161 2.01 3.45 -2.42
C GLY A 161 3.54 3.33 -2.49
N SER A 162 4.22 2.78 -1.46
CA SER A 162 5.68 2.64 -1.52
C SER A 162 6.23 1.35 -0.91
N THR A 163 5.56 0.23 -1.16
CA THR A 163 5.95 -1.11 -0.70
C THR A 163 6.32 -2.01 -1.87
N ILE A 164 7.33 -2.85 -1.69
CA ILE A 164 7.72 -3.90 -2.63
C ILE A 164 7.29 -5.24 -2.05
N TYR A 165 6.43 -5.95 -2.76
CA TYR A 165 5.97 -7.27 -2.40
C TYR A 165 6.60 -8.33 -3.29
N PRO A 166 6.99 -9.50 -2.77
CA PRO A 166 7.19 -10.68 -3.59
C PRO A 166 5.89 -10.99 -4.37
N GLY A 167 6.00 -11.27 -5.67
CA GLY A 167 4.83 -11.48 -6.54
C GLY A 167 3.92 -12.62 -6.07
N HIS A 168 4.51 -13.64 -5.43
CA HIS A 168 3.76 -14.77 -4.89
C HIS A 168 2.79 -14.38 -3.76
N VAL A 169 2.94 -13.23 -3.09
CA VAL A 169 1.94 -12.71 -2.15
C VAL A 169 0.59 -12.60 -2.84
N PHE A 170 0.55 -11.95 -4.00
CA PHE A 170 -0.69 -11.80 -4.76
C PHE A 170 -1.10 -13.07 -5.50
N ALA A 171 -0.15 -13.86 -6.00
CA ALA A 171 -0.42 -15.15 -6.63
C ALA A 171 -1.08 -16.14 -5.66
N SER A 172 -0.70 -16.14 -4.38
CA SER A 172 -1.32 -16.95 -3.33
C SER A 172 -2.70 -16.47 -2.89
N GLY A 173 -3.24 -15.41 -3.48
CA GLY A 173 -4.59 -14.93 -3.18
C GLY A 173 -4.67 -13.84 -2.11
N PHE A 174 -3.55 -13.39 -1.52
CA PHE A 174 -3.58 -12.26 -0.58
C PHE A 174 -3.97 -10.97 -1.29
N ARG A 175 -4.87 -10.20 -0.67
CA ARG A 175 -5.40 -8.92 -1.19
C ARG A 175 -5.57 -7.92 -0.06
N MET A 176 -5.40 -6.65 -0.36
CA MET A 176 -5.90 -5.58 0.50
C MET A 176 -7.43 -5.67 0.57
N ILE A 177 -8.01 -5.35 1.72
CA ILE A 177 -9.47 -5.30 1.85
C ILE A 177 -10.02 -4.12 1.03
N GLU A 178 -11.08 -4.35 0.26
CA GLU A 178 -11.67 -3.36 -0.67
C GLU A 178 -12.88 -2.64 -0.09
N ASP A 179 -13.36 -3.06 1.09
CA ASP A 179 -14.53 -2.48 1.76
C ASP A 179 -14.32 -1.03 2.22
N TYR A 180 -13.06 -0.61 2.38
CA TYR A 180 -12.70 0.73 2.80
C TYR A 180 -11.93 1.42 1.67
N PRO A 181 -12.47 2.50 1.11
CA PRO A 181 -11.85 3.17 -0.04
C PRO A 181 -10.50 3.82 0.31
N PHE A 182 -10.29 4.13 1.60
CA PHE A 182 -9.13 4.83 2.12
C PHE A 182 -8.96 4.56 3.63
N GLY A 183 -7.78 4.83 4.22
CA GLY A 183 -7.52 4.71 5.67
C GLY A 183 -6.56 3.58 6.02
N SER A 184 -6.53 3.12 7.26
CA SER A 184 -5.52 2.20 7.82
C SER A 184 -5.67 0.73 7.43
N SER A 185 -6.58 0.38 6.54
CA SER A 185 -6.75 -1.02 6.10
C SER A 185 -5.50 -1.58 5.38
N TYR A 186 -4.62 -0.73 4.84
CA TYR A 186 -3.32 -1.17 4.32
C TYR A 186 -2.37 -1.63 5.44
N LEU A 187 -2.42 -0.99 6.61
CA LEU A 187 -1.62 -1.42 7.78
C LEU A 187 -2.08 -2.79 8.30
N GLU A 188 -3.41 -3.04 8.25
CA GLU A 188 -3.97 -4.37 8.56
C GLU A 188 -3.43 -5.43 7.61
N PHE A 189 -3.29 -5.10 6.32
CA PHE A 189 -2.74 -6.02 5.35
C PHE A 189 -1.28 -6.41 5.69
N GLY A 190 -0.46 -5.48 6.12
CA GLY A 190 0.90 -5.76 6.59
C GLY A 190 0.91 -6.72 7.78
N ALA A 191 0.10 -6.45 8.80
CA ALA A 191 -0.03 -7.33 9.96
C ALA A 191 -0.57 -8.72 9.56
N LEU A 192 -1.58 -8.80 8.70
CA LEU A 192 -2.08 -10.07 8.19
C LEU A 192 -0.98 -10.89 7.52
N LEU A 193 -0.19 -10.27 6.64
CA LEU A 193 0.92 -10.93 5.96
C LEU A 193 1.98 -11.42 6.95
N TYR A 194 2.32 -10.63 7.96
CA TYR A 194 3.26 -11.01 8.99
C TYR A 194 2.83 -12.28 9.73
N TYR A 195 1.56 -12.36 10.14
CA TYR A 195 1.00 -13.54 10.79
C TYR A 195 0.78 -14.73 9.83
N ARG A 196 1.05 -14.54 8.55
CA ARG A 196 1.09 -15.60 7.52
C ARG A 196 2.53 -15.96 7.09
N GLY A 197 3.53 -15.48 7.84
CA GLY A 197 4.94 -15.83 7.62
C GLY A 197 5.72 -14.87 6.72
N TYR A 198 5.12 -13.75 6.26
CA TYR A 198 5.83 -12.71 5.52
C TYR A 198 6.30 -11.63 6.49
N ARG A 199 7.57 -11.37 6.55
CA ARG A 199 8.08 -10.22 7.31
C ARG A 199 8.31 -9.03 6.40
N SER A 200 8.15 -7.83 6.96
CA SER A 200 8.59 -6.60 6.32
C SER A 200 9.96 -6.19 6.82
N ARG A 201 10.73 -5.58 5.92
CA ARG A 201 12.02 -4.93 6.18
C ARG A 201 11.97 -3.50 5.67
N CYS A 202 12.58 -2.60 6.41
CA CYS A 202 12.65 -1.19 6.02
C CYS A 202 13.92 -0.91 5.24
N LEU A 203 13.80 -0.06 4.21
CA LEU A 203 14.91 0.45 3.40
C LEU A 203 14.95 1.99 3.53
N PRO A 204 15.52 2.53 4.64
CA PRO A 204 15.44 3.97 4.93
C PRO A 204 16.16 4.87 3.92
N GLY A 205 17.17 4.33 3.21
CA GLY A 205 17.92 5.08 2.19
C GLY A 205 17.16 5.32 0.88
N ALA A 206 16.14 4.51 0.60
CA ALA A 206 15.34 4.61 -0.64
C ALA A 206 14.07 5.44 -0.39
N LEU A 207 14.21 6.73 -0.13
CA LEU A 207 13.05 7.62 0.08
C LEU A 207 12.29 7.85 -1.23
N VAL A 208 10.99 8.07 -1.14
CA VAL A 208 10.16 8.65 -2.19
C VAL A 208 9.76 10.07 -1.81
N GLU A 209 9.52 10.91 -2.78
CA GLU A 209 8.90 12.21 -2.57
C GLU A 209 7.39 12.08 -2.80
N HIS A 210 6.60 12.41 -1.80
CA HIS A 210 5.14 12.34 -1.83
C HIS A 210 4.57 13.75 -1.90
N HIS A 211 3.92 14.09 -3.01
CA HIS A 211 3.38 15.42 -3.32
C HIS A 211 1.87 15.47 -3.04
N ALA A 212 1.50 15.50 -1.75
CA ALA A 212 0.12 15.59 -1.31
C ALA A 212 -0.45 17.01 -1.46
N THR A 213 -1.78 17.10 -1.48
CA THR A 213 -2.52 18.37 -1.39
C THR A 213 -3.22 18.49 -0.03
N ILE A 214 -3.55 19.71 0.38
CA ILE A 214 -4.30 19.96 1.62
C ILE A 214 -5.67 19.26 1.60
N GLU A 215 -6.25 19.05 0.42
CA GLU A 215 -7.52 18.34 0.26
C GLU A 215 -7.39 16.87 0.62
N THR A 216 -6.28 16.22 0.26
CA THR A 216 -5.98 14.83 0.64
C THR A 216 -5.96 14.68 2.17
N ILE A 217 -5.36 15.65 2.88
CA ILE A 217 -5.32 15.65 4.34
C ILE A 217 -6.71 15.82 4.97
N ARG A 218 -7.58 16.67 4.39
CA ARG A 218 -8.95 16.86 4.88
C ARG A 218 -9.77 15.58 4.81
N ARG A 219 -9.59 14.76 3.79
CA ARG A 219 -10.28 13.45 3.65
C ARG A 219 -9.93 12.46 4.75
N SER A 220 -8.80 12.62 5.46
CA SER A 220 -8.43 11.75 6.59
C SER A 220 -9.43 11.79 7.76
N ARG A 221 -10.36 12.76 7.78
CA ARG A 221 -11.41 12.90 8.81
C ARG A 221 -12.76 12.27 8.42
N ASP A 222 -12.84 11.63 7.27
CA ASP A 222 -14.08 11.04 6.79
C ASP A 222 -14.49 9.82 7.63
N LYS A 223 -15.81 9.59 7.73
CA LYS A 223 -16.38 8.43 8.42
C LYS A 223 -15.81 7.09 7.89
N ALA A 224 -15.59 6.99 6.59
CA ALA A 224 -15.01 5.79 5.98
C ALA A 224 -13.59 5.51 6.46
N VAL A 225 -12.80 6.57 6.71
CA VAL A 225 -11.46 6.45 7.30
C VAL A 225 -11.54 5.99 8.74
N ALA A 226 -12.45 6.53 9.53
CA ALA A 226 -12.69 6.09 10.90
C ALA A 226 -13.14 4.61 10.97
N ALA A 227 -13.99 4.17 10.04
CA ALA A 227 -14.38 2.77 9.91
C ALA A 227 -13.18 1.87 9.57
N SER A 228 -12.28 2.33 8.70
CA SER A 228 -11.04 1.62 8.38
C SER A 228 -10.10 1.50 9.59
N HIS A 229 -9.97 2.56 10.41
CA HIS A 229 -9.21 2.53 11.67
C HIS A 229 -9.82 1.54 12.66
N LEU A 230 -11.13 1.56 12.83
CA LEU A 230 -11.84 0.63 13.72
C LEU A 230 -11.69 -0.82 13.25
N PHE A 231 -11.80 -1.07 11.94
CA PHE A 231 -11.54 -2.39 11.35
C PHE A 231 -10.13 -2.88 11.67
N ALA A 232 -9.12 -2.05 11.43
CA ALA A 232 -7.72 -2.39 11.67
C ALA A 232 -7.44 -2.65 13.16
N SER A 233 -8.00 -1.83 14.06
CA SER A 233 -7.91 -2.02 15.51
C SER A 233 -8.57 -3.31 15.97
N LEU A 234 -9.79 -3.62 15.50
CA LEU A 234 -10.48 -4.85 15.85
C LEU A 234 -9.76 -6.08 15.30
N SER A 235 -9.25 -6.02 14.06
CA SER A 235 -8.42 -7.08 13.48
C SER A 235 -7.21 -7.37 14.34
N TYR A 236 -6.50 -6.33 14.79
CA TYR A 236 -5.33 -6.49 15.65
C TYR A 236 -5.67 -7.10 17.00
N ASN A 237 -6.65 -6.53 17.70
CA ASN A 237 -6.93 -6.88 19.10
C ASN A 237 -7.79 -8.11 19.28
N LEU A 238 -8.47 -8.60 18.23
CA LEU A 238 -9.29 -9.81 18.31
C LEU A 238 -8.61 -11.03 17.67
N PHE A 239 -7.69 -10.82 16.72
CA PHE A 239 -7.15 -11.93 15.92
C PHE A 239 -5.61 -11.98 15.88
N PHE A 240 -4.91 -10.86 15.71
CA PHE A 240 -3.44 -10.87 15.63
C PHE A 240 -2.80 -11.02 17.01
N GLN A 241 -3.20 -10.18 17.95
CA GLN A 241 -2.76 -10.23 19.35
C GLN A 241 -3.99 -10.05 20.27
N PRO A 242 -4.74 -11.14 20.53
CA PRO A 242 -6.00 -11.06 21.27
C PRO A 242 -5.88 -10.40 22.64
N ASN A 243 -6.63 -9.32 22.84
CA ASN A 243 -6.77 -8.62 24.11
C ASN A 243 -8.10 -7.84 24.14
N TRP A 244 -9.08 -8.38 24.84
CA TRP A 244 -10.44 -7.83 24.90
C TRP A 244 -10.53 -6.46 25.54
N ILE A 245 -9.75 -6.21 26.61
CA ILE A 245 -9.75 -4.91 27.31
C ILE A 245 -9.23 -3.84 26.36
N ARG A 246 -8.15 -4.15 25.66
CA ARG A 246 -7.55 -3.26 24.67
C ARG A 246 -8.47 -3.02 23.47
N ALA A 247 -9.15 -4.07 22.98
CA ALA A 247 -10.14 -3.97 21.91
C ALA A 247 -11.26 -2.97 22.25
N TRP A 248 -11.86 -3.13 23.44
CA TRP A 248 -12.90 -2.24 23.94
C TRP A 248 -12.43 -0.80 24.11
N ARG A 249 -11.26 -0.61 24.73
CA ARG A 249 -10.70 0.73 24.95
C ARG A 249 -10.52 1.49 23.63
N HIS A 250 -9.96 0.85 22.62
CA HIS A 250 -9.70 1.52 21.33
C HIS A 250 -10.98 1.69 20.50
N ALA A 251 -11.92 0.73 20.56
CA ALA A 251 -13.21 0.88 19.91
C ALA A 251 -13.98 2.07 20.48
N LEU A 252 -14.05 2.20 21.82
CA LEU A 252 -14.70 3.35 22.47
C LEU A 252 -14.02 4.67 22.12
N ALA A 253 -12.69 4.71 22.09
CA ALA A 253 -11.96 5.91 21.69
C ALA A 253 -12.26 6.32 20.22
N CYS A 254 -12.31 5.36 19.31
CA CYS A 254 -12.68 5.62 17.91
C CYS A 254 -14.12 6.14 17.79
N LEU A 255 -15.06 5.54 18.51
CA LEU A 255 -16.46 5.94 18.51
C LEU A 255 -16.70 7.29 19.21
N GLY A 256 -15.93 7.61 20.25
CA GLY A 256 -16.02 8.84 21.01
C GLY A 256 -15.54 10.08 20.25
N ASN A 257 -14.72 9.92 19.24
CA ASN A 257 -14.19 11.02 18.41
C ASN A 257 -15.19 11.50 17.34
N ALA A 258 -16.44 11.79 17.73
CA ALA A 258 -17.52 12.29 16.88
C ALA A 258 -18.06 11.30 15.81
N HIS A 259 -17.73 10.01 15.92
CA HIS A 259 -18.20 8.99 14.98
C HIS A 259 -19.22 8.01 15.61
N LEU A 260 -20.13 8.50 16.45
CA LEU A 260 -21.21 7.69 17.06
C LEU A 260 -22.05 6.94 16.02
N SER A 261 -22.15 7.46 14.80
CA SER A 261 -22.83 6.78 13.69
C SER A 261 -22.17 5.45 13.27
N LEU A 262 -20.93 5.18 13.69
CA LEU A 262 -20.28 3.88 13.45
C LEU A 262 -20.76 2.77 14.40
N PHE A 263 -21.49 3.10 15.47
CA PHE A 263 -21.95 2.09 16.44
C PHE A 263 -22.75 0.98 15.78
N SER A 264 -23.64 1.33 14.85
CA SER A 264 -24.45 0.37 14.10
C SER A 264 -23.62 -0.49 13.12
N GLU A 265 -22.42 -0.05 12.75
CA GLU A 265 -21.53 -0.74 11.80
C GLU A 265 -20.57 -1.73 12.49
N VAL A 266 -20.38 -1.61 13.82
CA VAL A 266 -19.43 -2.44 14.59
C VAL A 266 -19.62 -3.94 14.35
N PRO A 267 -20.85 -4.52 14.40
CA PRO A 267 -21.04 -5.95 14.15
C PRO A 267 -20.60 -6.37 12.74
N GLY A 268 -20.89 -5.55 11.72
CA GLY A 268 -20.47 -5.77 10.35
C GLY A 268 -18.95 -5.71 10.20
N ILE A 269 -18.30 -4.73 10.84
CA ILE A 269 -16.82 -4.58 10.85
C ILE A 269 -16.16 -5.79 11.52
N MET A 270 -16.69 -6.26 12.66
CA MET A 270 -16.20 -7.46 13.34
C MET A 270 -16.36 -8.72 12.49
N THR A 271 -17.46 -8.85 11.77
CA THR A 271 -17.70 -9.98 10.85
C THR A 271 -16.67 -9.98 9.72
N LYS A 272 -16.38 -8.82 9.14
CA LYS A 272 -15.35 -8.67 8.10
C LYS A 272 -13.96 -9.02 8.63
N ALA A 273 -13.58 -8.51 9.80
CA ALA A 273 -12.30 -8.82 10.44
C ALA A 273 -12.14 -10.33 10.70
N ARG A 274 -13.22 -10.99 11.18
CA ARG A 274 -13.23 -12.45 11.39
C ARG A 274 -13.13 -13.22 10.07
N ALA A 275 -13.88 -12.84 9.06
CA ALA A 275 -13.87 -13.50 7.75
C ALA A 275 -12.48 -13.42 7.13
N ARG A 276 -11.86 -12.25 7.21
CA ARG A 276 -10.52 -12.02 6.68
C ARG A 276 -9.46 -12.86 7.40
N TRP A 277 -9.51 -12.96 8.70
CA TRP A 277 -8.61 -13.81 9.48
C TRP A 277 -8.75 -15.30 9.14
N ARG A 278 -9.99 -15.73 8.84
CA ARG A 278 -10.33 -17.13 8.51
C ARG A 278 -10.02 -17.51 7.07
N LEU A 279 -9.69 -16.57 6.19
CA LEU A 279 -9.30 -16.90 4.82
C LEU A 279 -8.13 -17.90 4.88
N ARG A 280 -8.47 -19.18 4.67
CA ARG A 280 -7.49 -20.22 4.35
C ARG A 280 -7.16 -20.03 2.90
N LEU A 281 -6.01 -19.45 2.64
CA LEU A 281 -5.51 -19.37 1.28
C LEU A 281 -5.22 -20.79 0.82
N SER A 282 -5.58 -21.08 -0.41
CA SER A 282 -5.19 -22.33 -1.02
C SER A 282 -3.66 -22.39 -0.98
N THR A 283 -3.13 -23.25 -0.13
CA THR A 283 -1.74 -23.68 -0.21
C THR A 283 -1.65 -24.55 -1.46
N SER A 284 -1.44 -23.95 -2.61
CA SER A 284 -0.92 -24.63 -3.78
C SER A 284 0.46 -24.08 -4.02
N PRO A 285 1.43 -24.96 -4.16
CA PRO A 285 2.86 -24.64 -4.27
C PRO A 285 3.17 -23.78 -5.49
#